data_0d070d695756352e2f428a55105ad4ab
#
_entry.id   0d070d695756352e2f428a55105ad4ab
#
_cell.length_a   1.000
_cell.length_b   1.000
_cell.length_c   1.000
_cell.angle_alpha   90.00
_cell.angle_beta   90.00
_cell.angle_gamma   90.00
#
_symmetry.space_group_name_H-M   'P 1'
#
loop_
_entity.id
_entity.type
_entity.pdbx_description
1 polymer ?
#
loop_
_entity_poly.entity_id
_entity_poly.type
_entity_poly.pdbx_seq_one_letter_code
_entity_poly.pdbx_strand_id
1 'polypeptide(L)'
;MPVIGVVTDADARTMTITARFDAPIARVWQVWSDPRQLERWWGPPTYPATVAEHDLAPGGTVAYAMTGPEGDRHRGWWRVRAVDAPHTLEFESGVADADGNPRADTPTGTTRVALTEPASGGTQMEITVACGSDEAMEWMLATGTDVGMTAAVGQIDTLLDAPA
;
A
#
# COMPACT_ATOMS: atom_id res chain seq x y z
N MET A 1 1.98 14.59 -11.43
CA MET A 1 2.34 13.45 -10.56
C MET A 1 1.33 13.34 -9.43
N PRO A 2 0.76 12.11 -9.11
CA PRO A 2 -0.22 11.96 -8.03
C PRO A 2 0.38 12.23 -6.65
N VAL A 3 1.63 11.81 -6.40
CA VAL A 3 2.28 12.03 -5.11
C VAL A 3 2.67 13.49 -4.95
N ILE A 4 2.17 14.12 -3.89
CA ILE A 4 2.46 15.53 -3.58
C ILE A 4 3.37 15.69 -2.37
N GLY A 5 3.61 14.64 -1.60
CA GLY A 5 4.53 14.70 -0.47
C GLY A 5 4.79 13.34 0.13
N VAL A 6 6.01 13.18 0.65
CA VAL A 6 6.43 12.03 1.45
C VAL A 6 7.13 12.58 2.67
N VAL A 7 6.63 12.24 3.85
CA VAL A 7 7.17 12.72 5.14
C VAL A 7 7.51 11.52 6.01
N THR A 8 8.76 11.46 6.49
CA THR A 8 9.17 10.49 7.50
C THR A 8 9.35 11.21 8.83
N ASP A 9 8.85 10.60 9.90
CA ASP A 9 8.97 11.11 11.27
C ASP A 9 9.62 10.03 12.13
N ALA A 10 10.91 10.21 12.42
CA ALA A 10 11.68 9.24 13.17
C ALA A 10 11.20 9.11 14.63
N ASP A 11 10.72 10.19 15.23
CA ASP A 11 10.23 10.16 16.60
C ASP A 11 8.92 9.39 16.73
N ALA A 12 8.01 9.58 15.77
CA ALA A 12 6.75 8.85 15.71
C ALA A 12 6.88 7.49 15.03
N ARG A 13 8.00 7.21 14.37
CA ARG A 13 8.27 5.99 13.59
C ARG A 13 7.25 5.80 12.48
N THR A 14 6.94 6.88 11.78
CA THR A 14 5.94 6.87 10.70
C THR A 14 6.51 7.40 9.40
N MET A 15 5.92 6.92 8.32
CA MET A 15 6.09 7.48 6.98
C MET A 15 4.70 7.76 6.42
N THR A 16 4.49 8.96 5.91
CA THR A 16 3.21 9.35 5.32
C THR A 16 3.43 9.75 3.86
N ILE A 17 2.70 9.12 2.96
CA ILE A 17 2.65 9.48 1.55
C ILE A 17 1.31 10.14 1.29
N THR A 18 1.35 11.35 0.74
CA THR A 18 0.14 12.09 0.35
C THR A 18 0.07 12.18 -1.16
N ALA A 19 -1.07 11.81 -1.71
CA ALA A 19 -1.31 11.83 -3.15
C ALA A 19 -2.65 12.49 -3.45
N ARG A 20 -2.77 13.09 -4.63
CA ARG A 20 -4.02 13.66 -5.12
C ARG A 20 -4.36 13.09 -6.48
N PHE A 21 -5.65 12.80 -6.65
CA PHE A 21 -6.17 12.21 -7.88
C PHE A 21 -7.36 13.02 -8.37
N ASP A 22 -7.44 13.13 -9.69
CA ASP A 22 -8.52 13.85 -10.36
C ASP A 22 -9.68 12.90 -10.69
N ALA A 23 -10.14 12.20 -9.64
CA ALA A 23 -11.19 11.18 -9.73
C ALA A 23 -12.03 11.19 -8.45
N PRO A 24 -13.31 10.78 -8.51
CA PRO A 24 -14.16 10.72 -7.32
C PRO A 24 -13.69 9.66 -6.33
N ILE A 25 -14.00 9.85 -5.06
CA ILE A 25 -13.54 8.99 -3.97
C ILE A 25 -13.90 7.51 -4.17
N ALA A 26 -15.08 7.23 -4.71
CA ALA A 26 -15.52 5.86 -4.97
C ALA A 26 -14.63 5.18 -6.01
N ARG A 27 -14.15 5.92 -7.00
CA ARG A 27 -13.24 5.39 -8.02
C ARG A 27 -11.85 5.13 -7.45
N VAL A 28 -11.34 6.04 -6.63
CA VAL A 28 -10.03 5.86 -5.97
C VAL A 28 -10.09 4.69 -4.99
N TRP A 29 -11.21 4.51 -4.28
CA TRP A 29 -11.38 3.36 -3.39
C TRP A 29 -11.25 2.02 -4.12
N GLN A 30 -11.70 1.94 -5.37
CA GLN A 30 -11.62 0.70 -6.16
C GLN A 30 -10.19 0.19 -6.36
N VAL A 31 -9.20 1.07 -6.39
CA VAL A 31 -7.80 0.64 -6.55
C VAL A 31 -7.31 -0.16 -5.34
N TRP A 32 -7.99 -0.03 -4.20
CA TRP A 32 -7.73 -0.82 -3.01
C TRP A 32 -8.68 -2.01 -2.89
N SER A 33 -9.95 -1.82 -3.21
CA SER A 33 -11.01 -2.80 -2.96
C SER A 33 -11.14 -3.88 -4.03
N ASP A 34 -10.64 -3.63 -5.23
CA ASP A 34 -10.65 -4.60 -6.33
C ASP A 34 -9.26 -5.23 -6.43
N PRO A 35 -9.11 -6.56 -6.20
CA PRO A 35 -7.79 -7.20 -6.25
C PRO A 35 -7.10 -7.08 -7.61
N ARG A 36 -7.85 -7.06 -8.71
CA ARG A 36 -7.27 -6.91 -10.04
C ARG A 36 -6.74 -5.50 -10.26
N GLN A 37 -7.33 -4.50 -9.63
CA GLN A 37 -6.82 -3.13 -9.67
C GLN A 37 -5.67 -2.94 -8.68
N LEU A 38 -5.77 -3.49 -7.48
CA LEU A 38 -4.71 -3.42 -6.48
C LEU A 38 -3.39 -3.99 -7.03
N GLU A 39 -3.42 -5.13 -7.68
CA GLU A 39 -2.20 -5.76 -8.19
C GLU A 39 -1.53 -4.97 -9.31
N ARG A 40 -2.26 -4.08 -9.98
CA ARG A 40 -1.70 -3.27 -11.07
C ARG A 40 -0.82 -2.11 -10.59
N TRP A 41 -0.94 -1.71 -9.34
CA TRP A 41 -0.14 -0.58 -8.82
C TRP A 41 0.61 -0.89 -7.54
N TRP A 42 0.24 -1.93 -6.78
CA TRP A 42 0.83 -2.20 -5.47
C TRP A 42 2.32 -2.48 -5.53
N GLY A 43 2.81 -3.16 -6.54
CA GLY A 43 4.24 -3.32 -6.77
C GLY A 43 4.83 -2.18 -7.60
N PRO A 44 6.08 -1.75 -7.32
CA PRO A 44 6.72 -0.75 -8.18
C PRO A 44 6.91 -1.30 -9.60
N PRO A 45 7.16 -0.42 -10.60
CA PRO A 45 7.21 -0.84 -12.01
C PRO A 45 8.14 -2.01 -12.32
N THR A 46 9.24 -2.15 -11.56
CA THR A 46 10.22 -3.23 -11.76
C THR A 46 9.81 -4.53 -11.05
N TYR A 47 8.83 -4.47 -10.14
CA TYR A 47 8.35 -5.61 -9.36
C TYR A 47 6.83 -5.61 -9.31
N PRO A 48 6.15 -5.84 -10.45
CA PRO A 48 4.69 -5.86 -10.47
C PRO A 48 4.13 -6.92 -9.53
N ALA A 49 3.00 -6.58 -8.91
CA ALA A 49 2.36 -7.43 -7.92
C ALA A 49 1.33 -8.36 -8.56
N THR A 50 1.16 -9.53 -7.95
CA THR A 50 0.04 -10.44 -8.19
C THR A 50 -0.65 -10.67 -6.86
N VAL A 51 -1.96 -10.46 -6.80
CA VAL A 51 -2.76 -10.65 -5.60
C VAL A 51 -3.44 -12.02 -5.65
N ALA A 52 -3.05 -12.90 -4.73
CA ALA A 52 -3.55 -14.28 -4.68
C ALA A 52 -4.78 -14.41 -3.78
N GLU A 53 -4.86 -13.62 -2.72
CA GLU A 53 -5.95 -13.63 -1.77
C GLU A 53 -6.30 -12.19 -1.42
N HIS A 54 -7.60 -11.87 -1.34
CA HIS A 54 -8.05 -10.51 -1.07
C HIS A 54 -9.39 -10.54 -0.35
N ASP A 55 -9.35 -10.36 0.96
CA ASP A 55 -10.53 -10.23 1.79
C ASP A 55 -10.43 -8.91 2.56
N LEU A 56 -11.02 -7.86 2.02
CA LEU A 56 -10.93 -6.51 2.57
C LEU A 56 -12.06 -6.28 3.58
N ALA A 57 -12.03 -7.07 4.65
CA ALA A 57 -12.97 -7.00 5.77
C ALA A 57 -12.19 -7.17 7.08
N PRO A 58 -12.67 -6.63 8.20
CA PRO A 58 -11.98 -6.81 9.48
C PRO A 58 -11.69 -8.28 9.77
N GLY A 59 -10.45 -8.61 10.06
CA GLY A 59 -9.98 -9.99 10.24
C GLY A 59 -9.60 -10.71 8.95
N GLY A 60 -9.86 -10.11 7.79
CA GLY A 60 -9.51 -10.69 6.50
C GLY A 60 -8.03 -10.60 6.17
N THR A 61 -7.60 -11.33 5.16
CA THR A 61 -6.21 -11.40 4.72
C THR A 61 -6.09 -10.99 3.25
N VAL A 62 -5.04 -10.23 2.96
CA VAL A 62 -4.60 -9.99 1.58
C VAL A 62 -3.22 -10.61 1.44
N ALA A 63 -3.06 -11.46 0.43
CA ALA A 63 -1.77 -12.11 0.13
C ALA A 63 -1.34 -11.75 -1.29
N TYR A 64 -0.10 -11.35 -1.44
CA TYR A 64 0.43 -10.91 -2.74
C TYR A 64 1.88 -11.34 -2.91
N ALA A 65 2.34 -11.30 -4.17
CA ALA A 65 3.74 -11.49 -4.51
C ALA A 65 4.16 -10.41 -5.51
N MET A 66 5.36 -9.88 -5.35
CA MET A 66 6.00 -9.00 -6.31
C MET A 66 7.08 -9.80 -7.03
N THR A 67 7.04 -9.80 -8.36
CA THR A 67 7.96 -10.59 -9.18
C THR A 67 8.86 -9.66 -9.97
N GLY A 68 10.17 -9.82 -9.81
CA GLY A 68 11.17 -9.04 -10.50
C GLY A 68 11.50 -9.55 -11.91
N PRO A 69 12.30 -8.80 -12.68
CA PRO A 69 12.64 -9.15 -14.06
C PRO A 69 13.45 -10.44 -14.19
N GLU A 70 14.10 -10.88 -13.12
CA GLU A 70 14.86 -12.12 -13.10
C GLU A 70 14.08 -13.30 -12.51
N GLY A 71 12.78 -13.10 -12.25
CA GLY A 71 11.90 -14.12 -11.68
C GLY A 71 11.94 -14.23 -10.17
N ASP A 72 12.71 -13.38 -9.49
CA ASP A 72 12.74 -13.35 -8.03
C ASP A 72 11.41 -12.85 -7.50
N ARG A 73 10.93 -13.45 -6.41
CA ARG A 73 9.63 -13.14 -5.82
C ARG A 73 9.78 -12.67 -4.39
N HIS A 74 9.06 -11.59 -4.09
CA HIS A 74 8.91 -11.06 -2.74
C HIS A 74 7.45 -11.14 -2.35
N ARG A 75 7.13 -11.98 -1.36
CA ARG A 75 5.76 -12.20 -0.92
C ARG A 75 5.47 -11.34 0.30
N GLY A 76 4.24 -10.85 0.37
CA GLY A 76 3.77 -10.08 1.50
C GLY A 76 2.34 -10.46 1.89
N TRP A 77 1.94 -10.00 3.06
CA TRP A 77 0.62 -10.26 3.60
C TRP A 77 0.08 -9.01 4.30
N TRP A 78 -1.25 -8.87 4.29
CA TRP A 78 -1.95 -7.92 5.14
C TRP A 78 -2.93 -8.67 6.01
N ARG A 79 -3.09 -8.21 7.24
CA ARG A 79 -4.22 -8.57 8.07
C ARG A 79 -5.06 -7.33 8.27
N VAL A 80 -6.25 -7.31 7.72
CA VAL A 80 -7.13 -6.14 7.75
C VAL A 80 -7.68 -5.98 9.16
N ARG A 81 -7.59 -4.78 9.69
CA ARG A 81 -8.07 -4.44 11.03
C ARG A 81 -9.36 -3.66 10.98
N ALA A 82 -9.47 -2.69 10.07
CA ALA A 82 -10.64 -1.82 9.96
C ALA A 82 -10.85 -1.41 8.52
N VAL A 83 -12.10 -1.34 8.11
CA VAL A 83 -12.53 -0.84 6.80
C VAL A 83 -13.74 0.03 6.98
N ASP A 84 -13.68 1.26 6.48
CA ASP A 84 -14.82 2.17 6.41
C ASP A 84 -14.86 2.75 4.99
N ALA A 85 -15.45 1.98 4.09
CA ALA A 85 -15.50 2.33 2.67
C ALA A 85 -16.39 3.56 2.44
N PRO A 86 -16.01 4.48 1.56
CA PRO A 86 -14.78 4.53 0.77
C PRO A 86 -13.70 5.43 1.40
N HIS A 87 -13.66 5.58 2.72
CA HIS A 87 -12.87 6.60 3.42
C HIS A 87 -11.60 6.08 4.05
N THR A 88 -11.65 4.94 4.77
CA THR A 88 -10.50 4.47 5.53
C THR A 88 -10.29 2.97 5.43
N LEU A 89 -9.02 2.59 5.52
CA LEU A 89 -8.57 1.20 5.57
C LEU A 89 -7.37 1.14 6.52
N GLU A 90 -7.36 0.17 7.42
CA GLU A 90 -6.23 -0.07 8.30
C GLU A 90 -5.86 -1.54 8.28
N PHE A 91 -4.58 -1.84 8.13
CA PHE A 91 -4.10 -3.21 8.12
C PHE A 91 -2.69 -3.32 8.69
N GLU A 92 -2.42 -4.47 9.30
CA GLU A 92 -1.06 -4.89 9.63
C GLU A 92 -0.46 -5.58 8.41
N SER A 93 0.81 -5.34 8.14
CA SER A 93 1.49 -5.93 6.99
C SER A 93 2.88 -6.43 7.36
N GLY A 94 3.36 -7.38 6.59
CA GLY A 94 4.68 -7.93 6.77
C GLY A 94 5.12 -8.75 5.57
N VAL A 95 6.29 -9.35 5.69
CA VAL A 95 6.87 -10.21 4.66
C VAL A 95 6.40 -11.64 4.88
N ALA A 96 6.08 -12.34 3.79
CA ALA A 96 5.69 -13.75 3.81
C ALA A 96 6.82 -14.63 3.28
N ASP A 97 6.82 -15.89 3.72
CA ASP A 97 7.75 -16.91 3.21
C ASP A 97 7.25 -17.50 1.87
N ALA A 98 7.98 -18.49 1.35
CA ALA A 98 7.64 -19.12 0.07
C ALA A 98 6.27 -19.82 0.09
N ASP A 99 5.78 -20.20 1.26
CA ASP A 99 4.49 -20.86 1.44
C ASP A 99 3.35 -19.84 1.69
N GLY A 100 3.68 -18.55 1.76
CA GLY A 100 2.72 -17.49 2.00
C GLY A 100 2.44 -17.21 3.47
N ASN A 101 3.18 -17.80 4.38
CA ASN A 101 3.02 -17.58 5.82
C ASN A 101 3.84 -16.37 6.29
N PRO A 102 3.36 -15.62 7.31
CA PRO A 102 4.13 -14.51 7.85
C PRO A 102 5.51 -14.95 8.34
N ARG A 103 6.52 -14.19 7.98
CA ARG A 103 7.90 -14.46 8.46
C ARG A 103 8.07 -13.84 9.85
N ALA A 104 8.49 -14.69 10.80
CA ALA A 104 8.71 -14.25 12.19
C ALA A 104 10.03 -13.45 12.35
N ASP A 105 10.94 -13.54 11.39
CA ASP A 105 12.26 -12.90 11.45
C ASP A 105 12.27 -11.51 10.80
N THR A 106 11.14 -11.02 10.33
CA THR A 106 11.03 -9.69 9.73
C THR A 106 10.06 -8.82 10.53
N PRO A 107 10.31 -7.50 10.58
CA PRO A 107 9.40 -6.60 11.28
C PRO A 107 8.06 -6.46 10.55
N THR A 108 7.02 -6.17 11.33
CA THR A 108 5.70 -5.83 10.80
C THR A 108 5.44 -4.35 11.01
N GLY A 109 4.49 -3.81 10.26
CA GLY A 109 4.04 -2.44 10.41
C GLY A 109 2.54 -2.35 10.28
N THR A 110 1.97 -1.23 10.70
CA THR A 110 0.56 -0.93 10.53
C THR A 110 0.42 0.18 9.50
N THR A 111 -0.42 -0.04 8.50
CA THR A 111 -0.70 0.94 7.46
C THR A 111 -2.13 1.43 7.60
N ARG A 112 -2.29 2.73 7.55
CA ARG A 112 -3.60 3.37 7.53
C ARG A 112 -3.73 4.19 6.26
N VAL A 113 -4.83 3.97 5.54
CA VAL A 113 -5.18 4.72 4.33
C VAL A 113 -6.38 5.58 4.65
N ALA A 114 -6.30 6.86 4.29
CA ALA A 114 -7.43 7.79 4.44
C ALA A 114 -7.67 8.49 3.12
N LEU A 115 -8.92 8.45 2.64
CA LEU A 115 -9.36 9.13 1.45
C LEU A 115 -10.31 10.26 1.85
N THR A 116 -10.05 11.46 1.34
CA THR A 116 -10.89 12.64 1.60
C THR A 116 -11.16 13.35 0.28
N GLU A 117 -12.26 14.13 0.27
CA GLU A 117 -12.63 14.94 -0.88
C GLU A 117 -12.36 16.42 -0.56
N PRO A 118 -11.24 16.98 -1.06
CA PRO A 118 -10.93 18.38 -0.80
C PRO A 118 -11.94 19.31 -1.50
N ALA A 119 -12.08 20.54 -0.98
CA ALA A 119 -12.99 21.53 -1.54
C ALA A 119 -12.69 21.87 -3.00
N SER A 120 -11.43 21.69 -3.42
CA SER A 120 -10.99 21.90 -4.81
C SER A 120 -11.42 20.80 -5.78
N GLY A 121 -12.03 19.71 -5.28
CA GLY A 121 -12.44 18.55 -6.08
C GLY A 121 -11.42 17.43 -6.06
N GLY A 122 -11.80 16.31 -6.67
CA GLY A 122 -10.96 15.12 -6.69
C GLY A 122 -10.89 14.40 -5.35
N THR A 123 -9.84 13.61 -5.18
CA THR A 123 -9.63 12.82 -3.95
C THR A 123 -8.20 12.99 -3.46
N GLN A 124 -8.04 13.20 -2.17
CA GLN A 124 -6.74 13.16 -1.51
C GLN A 124 -6.60 11.85 -0.75
N MET A 125 -5.45 11.20 -0.93
CA MET A 125 -5.12 9.95 -0.27
C MET A 125 -3.90 10.15 0.62
N GLU A 126 -3.99 9.72 1.88
CA GLU A 126 -2.86 9.64 2.78
C GLU A 126 -2.64 8.20 3.17
N ILE A 127 -1.41 7.73 2.96
CA ILE A 127 -0.98 6.41 3.42
C ILE A 127 0.04 6.63 4.53
N THR A 128 -0.27 6.21 5.74
CA THR A 128 0.62 6.31 6.88
C THR A 128 1.07 4.92 7.31
N VAL A 129 2.37 4.69 7.25
CA VAL A 129 2.98 3.44 7.72
C VAL A 129 3.59 3.70 9.08
N ALA A 130 3.13 2.98 10.10
CA ALA A 130 3.67 3.06 11.45
C ALA A 130 4.52 1.82 11.74
N CYS A 131 5.77 2.04 12.11
CA CYS A 131 6.70 0.98 12.48
C CYS A 131 6.69 0.79 14.00
N GLY A 132 6.79 -0.47 14.45
CA GLY A 132 6.70 -0.78 15.87
C GLY A 132 7.94 -0.46 16.69
N SER A 133 9.07 -0.16 16.02
CA SER A 133 10.34 0.12 16.69
C SER A 133 11.25 0.95 15.78
N ASP A 134 12.30 1.52 16.34
CA ASP A 134 13.31 2.21 15.54
C ASP A 134 14.01 1.25 14.57
N GLU A 135 14.24 0.02 15.00
CA GLU A 135 14.84 -1.03 14.16
C GLU A 135 13.95 -1.38 12.96
N ALA A 136 12.64 -1.45 13.17
CA ALA A 136 11.69 -1.70 12.10
C ALA A 136 11.68 -0.55 11.08
N MET A 137 11.78 0.69 11.55
CA MET A 137 11.85 1.85 10.67
C MET A 137 13.15 1.89 9.88
N GLU A 138 14.27 1.58 10.53
CA GLU A 138 15.57 1.47 9.86
C GLU A 138 15.54 0.40 8.77
N TRP A 139 14.93 -0.75 9.07
CA TRP A 139 14.77 -1.83 8.11
C TRP A 139 13.93 -1.41 6.91
N MET A 140 12.83 -0.71 7.14
CA MET A 140 11.95 -0.20 6.09
C MET A 140 12.71 0.73 5.14
N LEU A 141 13.49 1.67 5.71
CA LEU A 141 14.26 2.62 4.92
C LEU A 141 15.43 1.93 4.19
N ALA A 142 16.11 1.00 4.86
CA ALA A 142 17.25 0.27 4.29
C ALA A 142 16.85 -0.63 3.13
N THR A 143 15.63 -1.20 3.15
CA THR A 143 15.12 -2.04 2.07
C THR A 143 14.52 -1.24 0.91
N GLY A 144 14.44 0.10 1.04
CA GLY A 144 13.88 0.96 0.00
C GLY A 144 12.35 0.92 -0.09
N THR A 145 11.67 0.48 0.97
CA THR A 145 10.21 0.38 0.98
C THR A 145 9.54 1.72 0.74
N ASP A 146 10.11 2.81 1.27
CA ASP A 146 9.62 4.17 1.07
C ASP A 146 9.68 4.57 -0.42
N VAL A 147 10.81 4.30 -1.07
CA VAL A 147 11.00 4.60 -2.50
C VAL A 147 10.08 3.72 -3.36
N GLY A 148 10.01 2.43 -3.05
CA GLY A 148 9.16 1.48 -3.77
C GLY A 148 7.68 1.81 -3.65
N MET A 149 7.21 2.17 -2.47
CA MET A 149 5.81 2.54 -2.25
C MET A 149 5.46 3.85 -2.97
N THR A 150 6.36 4.82 -2.97
CA THR A 150 6.18 6.08 -3.71
C THR A 150 6.04 5.81 -5.21
N ALA A 151 6.91 4.96 -5.76
CA ALA A 151 6.85 4.57 -7.17
C ALA A 151 5.56 3.80 -7.50
N ALA A 152 5.12 2.93 -6.58
CA ALA A 152 3.87 2.20 -6.74
C ALA A 152 2.67 3.14 -6.82
N VAL A 153 2.55 4.07 -5.88
CA VAL A 153 1.48 5.07 -5.85
C VAL A 153 1.47 5.92 -7.12
N GLY A 154 2.65 6.21 -7.67
CA GLY A 154 2.79 6.95 -8.92
C GLY A 154 2.13 6.30 -10.13
N GLN A 155 1.80 5.01 -10.06
CA GLN A 155 1.14 4.27 -11.15
C GLN A 155 -0.38 4.39 -11.12
N ILE A 156 -0.96 4.89 -10.03
CA ILE A 156 -2.42 4.92 -9.85
C ILE A 156 -3.10 5.83 -10.88
N ASP A 157 -2.50 6.95 -11.24
CA ASP A 157 -3.07 7.86 -12.24
C ASP A 157 -3.36 7.13 -13.56
N THR A 158 -2.42 6.34 -14.04
CA THR A 158 -2.60 5.56 -15.28
C THR A 158 -3.75 4.57 -15.14
N LEU A 159 -3.88 3.96 -13.97
CA LEU A 159 -4.96 3.02 -13.69
C LEU A 159 -6.32 3.72 -13.65
N LEU A 160 -6.40 4.92 -13.08
CA LEU A 160 -7.64 5.70 -13.01
C LEU A 160 -8.09 6.18 -14.39
N ASP A 161 -7.14 6.45 -15.29
CA ASP A 161 -7.43 6.89 -16.66
C ASP A 161 -7.87 5.73 -17.56
N ALA A 162 -7.62 4.49 -17.17
CA ALA A 162 -8.01 3.32 -17.93
C ALA A 162 -9.53 3.06 -17.79
N PRO A 163 -10.20 2.55 -18.84
CA PRO A 163 -11.60 2.13 -18.71
C PRO A 163 -11.75 1.06 -17.65
N ALA A 164 -12.80 1.19 -16.87
CA ALA A 164 -13.10 0.22 -15.82
C ALA A 164 -13.45 -1.14 -16.40
#